data_1217021d66cde5900b0de49f0b57eebd
#
_entry.id   1217021d66cde5900b0de49f0b57eebd
#
_cell.length_a   1.000
_cell.length_b   1.000
_cell.length_c   1.000
_cell.angle_alpha   90.00
_cell.angle_beta   90.00
_cell.angle_gamma   90.00
#
_symmetry.space_group_name_H-M   'P 1'
#
loop_
_entity.id
_entity.type
_entity.pdbx_description
1 polymer ?
#
loop_
_entity_poly.entity_id
_entity_poly.type
_entity_poly.pdbx_seq_one_letter_code
_entity_poly.pdbx_strand_id
1 'polypeptide(L)'
;DGFHTLTLHRSLMEGGVMGGTAETIYDQAPGMYGVDVSCEQGHSLRCLEAEKTFKMFADISFEGKSTVERLNLLTPPGITKEMIPQLFNNLSEAQVEQRATIPPQVGGMFPNILIAFIFAPRMDGGSSGALALHTYVPKGPDKVEFVNFIFAEKDAPEQMKRDMLQNSIQSTGTSGTIEQDDADVWPVIMRNARGGVSKHMTLKYK
;
A
#
# COMPACT_ATOMS: atom_id res chain seq x y z
N ASP A 1 1.22 -5.95 7.38
CA ASP A 1 0.17 -6.84 7.89
C ASP A 1 -1.03 -6.03 8.36
N GLY A 2 -2.21 -6.68 8.50
CA GLY A 2 -3.42 -5.99 8.94
C GLY A 2 -3.31 -5.41 10.36
N PHE A 3 -2.48 -5.99 11.19
CA PHE A 3 -2.24 -5.51 12.55
C PHE A 3 -1.52 -4.15 12.53
N HIS A 4 -0.52 -3.98 11.69
CA HIS A 4 0.17 -2.70 11.49
C HIS A 4 -0.82 -1.60 11.10
N THR A 5 -1.62 -1.82 10.08
CA THR A 5 -2.61 -0.86 9.60
C THR A 5 -3.63 -0.50 10.68
N LEU A 6 -4.14 -1.49 11.43
CA LEU A 6 -5.17 -1.27 12.43
C LEU A 6 -4.66 -0.62 13.72
N THR A 7 -3.41 -0.82 14.06
CA THR A 7 -2.85 -0.29 15.31
C THR A 7 -2.04 0.96 15.14
N LEU A 8 -1.20 1.02 14.10
CA LEU A 8 -0.32 2.15 13.86
C LEU A 8 -1.04 3.28 13.13
N HIS A 9 -1.77 2.95 12.07
CA HIS A 9 -2.52 3.95 11.30
C HIS A 9 -3.97 4.10 11.78
N ARG A 10 -4.20 3.93 13.07
CA ARG A 10 -5.52 4.01 13.67
C ARG A 10 -6.21 5.36 13.44
N SER A 11 -5.46 6.45 13.59
CA SER A 11 -5.97 7.81 13.36
C SER A 11 -6.45 8.02 11.92
N LEU A 12 -5.75 7.44 10.95
CA LEU A 12 -6.13 7.46 9.55
C LEU A 12 -7.43 6.71 9.31
N MET A 13 -7.59 5.57 9.96
CA MET A 13 -8.78 4.72 9.85
C MET A 13 -9.99 5.35 10.57
N GLU A 14 -9.81 5.79 11.82
CA GLU A 14 -10.87 6.41 12.63
C GLU A 14 -11.28 7.81 12.13
N GLY A 15 -10.35 8.53 11.51
CA GLY A 15 -10.61 9.85 10.94
C GLY A 15 -11.48 9.85 9.67
N GLY A 16 -11.89 8.67 9.20
CA GLY A 16 -12.72 8.54 8.00
C GLY A 16 -11.99 8.84 6.68
N VAL A 17 -10.68 9.02 6.72
CA VAL A 17 -9.86 9.30 5.53
C VAL A 17 -9.96 8.17 4.51
N MET A 18 -10.20 6.94 4.97
CA MET A 18 -10.42 5.76 4.13
C MET A 18 -11.92 5.52 3.84
N GLY A 19 -12.81 6.44 4.20
CA GLY A 19 -14.25 6.37 3.90
C GLY A 19 -15.09 5.50 4.84
N GLY A 20 -14.49 4.88 5.85
CA GLY A 20 -15.18 4.08 6.87
C GLY A 20 -15.37 4.82 8.19
N THR A 21 -16.31 4.36 9.01
CA THR A 21 -16.36 4.71 10.43
C THR A 21 -15.45 3.76 11.24
N ALA A 22 -15.02 4.19 12.42
CA ALA A 22 -14.24 3.32 13.32
C ALA A 22 -14.98 1.99 13.58
N GLU A 23 -16.28 2.05 13.84
CA GLU A 23 -17.14 0.88 14.07
C GLU A 23 -17.14 -0.07 12.85
N THR A 24 -17.36 0.46 11.65
CA THR A 24 -17.34 -0.32 10.41
C THR A 24 -16.00 -0.98 10.15
N ILE A 25 -14.91 -0.27 10.45
CA ILE A 25 -13.56 -0.77 10.22
C ILE A 25 -13.20 -1.91 11.18
N TYR A 26 -13.54 -1.78 12.46
CA TYR A 26 -13.26 -2.84 13.44
C TYR A 26 -14.09 -4.10 13.21
N ASP A 27 -15.35 -3.95 12.86
CA ASP A 27 -16.23 -5.07 12.53
C ASP A 27 -15.80 -5.78 11.24
N GLN A 28 -15.22 -5.05 10.30
CA GLN A 28 -14.78 -5.56 9.01
C GLN A 28 -13.28 -5.82 8.91
N ALA A 29 -12.52 -5.53 9.96
CA ALA A 29 -11.07 -5.78 9.99
C ALA A 29 -10.69 -7.23 9.59
N PRO A 30 -11.48 -8.26 9.97
CA PRO A 30 -11.28 -9.61 9.43
C PRO A 30 -11.42 -9.71 7.90
N GLY A 31 -12.06 -8.71 7.27
CA GLY A 31 -12.21 -8.64 5.81
C GLY A 31 -11.01 -8.04 5.06
N MET A 32 -10.04 -7.43 5.75
CA MET A 32 -8.79 -6.96 5.13
C MET A 32 -7.86 -8.13 4.79
N TYR A 33 -8.39 -9.08 4.08
CA TYR A 33 -7.64 -10.26 3.68
C TYR A 33 -6.57 -9.90 2.68
N GLY A 34 -5.40 -10.44 2.93
CA GLY A 34 -4.27 -10.34 2.03
C GLY A 34 -3.41 -11.59 2.16
N VAL A 35 -2.57 -11.77 1.18
CA VAL A 35 -1.56 -12.82 1.19
C VAL A 35 -0.20 -12.16 1.32
N ASP A 36 0.52 -12.52 2.37
CA ASP A 36 1.91 -12.13 2.53
C ASP A 36 2.79 -13.26 1.98
N VAL A 37 3.52 -12.96 0.93
CA VAL A 37 4.43 -13.90 0.28
C VAL A 37 5.85 -13.55 0.67
N SER A 38 6.56 -14.50 1.28
CA SER A 38 8.00 -14.42 1.47
C SER A 38 8.68 -15.11 0.29
N CYS A 39 9.47 -14.35 -0.45
CA CYS A 39 10.26 -14.87 -1.56
C CYS A 39 11.66 -15.23 -1.07
N GLU A 40 12.37 -16.01 -1.86
CA GLU A 40 13.78 -16.28 -1.62
C GLU A 40 14.60 -14.98 -1.57
N GLN A 41 15.76 -15.04 -0.93
CA GLN A 41 16.70 -13.91 -0.82
C GLN A 41 16.20 -12.69 -0.04
N GLY A 42 15.15 -12.86 0.80
CA GLY A 42 14.64 -11.80 1.67
C GLY A 42 13.69 -10.82 0.98
N HIS A 43 13.17 -11.15 -0.19
CA HIS A 43 12.11 -10.39 -0.82
C HIS A 43 10.75 -10.77 -0.25
N SER A 44 9.82 -9.83 -0.26
CA SER A 44 8.45 -10.05 0.22
C SER A 44 7.45 -9.29 -0.61
N LEU A 45 6.23 -9.78 -0.65
CA LEU A 45 5.12 -9.12 -1.33
C LEU A 45 3.84 -9.33 -0.54
N ARG A 46 3.15 -8.24 -0.24
CA ARG A 46 1.78 -8.28 0.24
C ARG A 46 0.84 -8.00 -0.92
N CYS A 47 -0.11 -8.90 -1.11
CA CYS A 47 -1.21 -8.76 -2.05
C CYS A 47 -2.53 -8.68 -1.28
N LEU A 48 -3.50 -7.92 -1.78
CA LEU A 48 -4.82 -7.80 -1.18
C LEU A 48 -5.83 -8.65 -1.96
N GLU A 49 -6.78 -9.27 -1.27
CA GLU A 49 -8.02 -9.69 -1.90
C GLU A 49 -8.86 -8.45 -2.22
N ALA A 50 -8.86 -8.05 -3.48
CA ALA A 50 -9.42 -6.78 -3.91
C ALA A 50 -10.89 -6.62 -3.51
N GLU A 51 -11.76 -7.59 -3.84
CA GLU A 51 -13.19 -7.51 -3.54
C GLU A 51 -13.44 -7.37 -2.04
N LYS A 52 -12.86 -8.23 -1.22
CA LYS A 52 -13.08 -8.21 0.23
C LYS A 52 -12.56 -6.95 0.87
N THR A 53 -11.38 -6.48 0.44
CA THR A 53 -10.78 -5.27 1.00
C THR A 53 -11.57 -4.03 0.63
N PHE A 54 -11.96 -3.87 -0.63
CA PHE A 54 -12.63 -2.66 -1.08
C PHE A 54 -14.14 -2.64 -0.81
N LYS A 55 -14.75 -3.79 -0.56
CA LYS A 55 -16.13 -3.85 -0.05
C LYS A 55 -16.31 -3.10 1.27
N MET A 56 -15.25 -2.94 2.05
CA MET A 56 -15.26 -2.12 3.28
C MET A 56 -15.44 -0.63 3.01
N PHE A 57 -15.02 -0.15 1.85
CA PHE A 57 -14.98 1.28 1.53
C PHE A 57 -15.97 1.67 0.44
N ALA A 58 -16.44 0.71 -0.33
CA ALA A 58 -17.39 0.91 -1.41
C ALA A 58 -18.20 -0.38 -1.62
N ASP A 59 -19.42 -0.23 -2.09
CA ASP A 59 -20.27 -1.39 -2.44
C ASP A 59 -19.79 -2.01 -3.78
N ILE A 60 -18.69 -2.76 -3.67
CA ILE A 60 -18.05 -3.42 -4.82
C ILE A 60 -18.31 -4.93 -4.74
N SER A 61 -18.83 -5.49 -5.83
CA SER A 61 -18.94 -6.94 -6.03
C SER A 61 -18.31 -7.35 -7.36
N PHE A 62 -17.56 -8.45 -7.31
CA PHE A 62 -16.93 -9.06 -8.47
C PHE A 62 -17.75 -10.22 -9.04
N GLU A 63 -18.88 -10.56 -8.39
CA GLU A 63 -19.73 -11.65 -8.83
C GLU A 63 -20.24 -11.45 -10.28
N GLY A 64 -20.05 -12.45 -11.11
CA GLY A 64 -20.44 -12.42 -12.53
C GLY A 64 -19.65 -11.49 -13.43
N LYS A 65 -18.60 -10.81 -12.92
CA LYS A 65 -17.80 -9.86 -13.69
C LYS A 65 -16.57 -10.48 -14.31
N SER A 66 -16.32 -10.11 -15.55
CA SER A 66 -15.08 -10.44 -16.26
C SER A 66 -13.88 -9.73 -15.63
N THR A 67 -12.67 -10.19 -15.94
CA THR A 67 -11.41 -9.56 -15.52
C THR A 67 -11.35 -8.08 -15.87
N VAL A 68 -11.78 -7.72 -17.08
CA VAL A 68 -11.80 -6.32 -17.55
C VAL A 68 -12.79 -5.48 -16.72
N GLU A 69 -13.96 -6.00 -16.41
CA GLU A 69 -14.95 -5.30 -15.59
C GLU A 69 -14.45 -5.09 -14.16
N ARG A 70 -13.76 -6.07 -13.56
CA ARG A 70 -13.14 -5.93 -12.24
C ARG A 70 -12.04 -4.87 -12.24
N LEU A 71 -11.17 -4.86 -13.26
CA LEU A 71 -10.15 -3.82 -13.43
C LEU A 71 -10.76 -2.42 -13.64
N ASN A 72 -11.92 -2.33 -14.28
CA ASN A 72 -12.63 -1.06 -14.43
C ASN A 72 -13.25 -0.57 -13.11
N LEU A 73 -13.60 -1.47 -12.20
CA LEU A 73 -14.06 -1.12 -10.86
C LEU A 73 -12.90 -0.67 -9.98
N LEU A 74 -11.79 -1.37 -10.03
CA LEU A 74 -10.58 -1.10 -9.27
C LEU A 74 -9.38 -0.94 -10.21
N THR A 75 -9.36 0.19 -10.89
CA THR A 75 -8.27 0.51 -11.84
C THR A 75 -6.93 0.58 -11.10
N PRO A 76 -5.91 -0.15 -11.57
CA PRO A 76 -4.59 -0.11 -10.95
C PRO A 76 -4.02 1.30 -10.85
N PRO A 77 -3.26 1.64 -9.79
CA PRO A 77 -2.60 2.92 -9.69
C PRO A 77 -1.71 3.21 -10.90
N GLY A 78 -1.77 4.45 -11.38
CA GLY A 78 -0.91 4.94 -12.47
C GLY A 78 -1.44 4.77 -13.88
N ILE A 79 -2.56 4.07 -14.06
CA ILE A 79 -3.21 3.91 -15.37
C ILE A 79 -4.65 4.37 -15.35
N THR A 80 -5.20 4.70 -16.53
CA THR A 80 -6.63 4.97 -16.73
C THR A 80 -7.38 3.71 -17.19
N LYS A 81 -8.71 3.78 -17.17
CA LYS A 81 -9.55 2.67 -17.69
C LYS A 81 -9.27 2.38 -19.16
N GLU A 82 -9.02 3.41 -19.94
CA GLU A 82 -8.70 3.31 -21.38
C GLU A 82 -7.35 2.62 -21.64
N MET A 83 -6.48 2.58 -20.65
CA MET A 83 -5.19 1.91 -20.72
C MET A 83 -5.24 0.44 -20.31
N ILE A 84 -6.34 -0.03 -19.71
CA ILE A 84 -6.49 -1.43 -19.27
C ILE A 84 -6.21 -2.45 -20.40
N PRO A 85 -6.66 -2.23 -21.65
CA PRO A 85 -6.35 -3.16 -22.74
C PRO A 85 -4.85 -3.37 -23.00
N GLN A 86 -4.02 -2.37 -22.67
CA GLN A 86 -2.56 -2.47 -22.84
C GLN A 86 -1.92 -3.47 -21.87
N LEU A 87 -2.56 -3.77 -20.75
CA LEU A 87 -2.09 -4.81 -19.83
C LEU A 87 -2.00 -6.17 -20.51
N PHE A 88 -2.98 -6.49 -21.39
CA PHE A 88 -3.02 -7.75 -22.13
C PHE A 88 -1.94 -7.85 -23.21
N ASN A 89 -1.31 -6.74 -23.59
CA ASN A 89 -0.18 -6.76 -24.52
C ASN A 89 1.14 -7.16 -23.83
N ASN A 90 1.25 -6.94 -22.52
CA ASN A 90 2.50 -7.07 -21.77
C ASN A 90 2.45 -8.18 -20.71
N LEU A 91 1.26 -8.62 -20.32
CA LEU A 91 1.02 -9.63 -19.30
C LEU A 91 0.21 -10.79 -19.87
N SER A 92 0.43 -11.99 -19.37
CA SER A 92 -0.44 -13.13 -19.67
C SER A 92 -1.84 -12.94 -19.05
N GLU A 93 -2.84 -13.62 -19.58
CA GLU A 93 -4.20 -13.58 -19.03
C GLU A 93 -4.24 -13.93 -17.54
N ALA A 94 -3.45 -14.93 -17.11
CA ALA A 94 -3.34 -15.30 -15.70
C ALA A 94 -2.76 -14.17 -14.83
N GLN A 95 -1.79 -13.43 -15.34
CA GLN A 95 -1.22 -12.27 -14.63
C GLN A 95 -2.22 -11.11 -14.55
N VAL A 96 -2.99 -10.88 -15.63
CA VAL A 96 -4.03 -9.85 -15.61
C VAL A 96 -5.17 -10.23 -14.67
N GLU A 97 -5.58 -11.51 -14.64
CA GLU A 97 -6.56 -12.02 -13.68
C GLU A 97 -6.08 -11.86 -12.23
N GLN A 98 -4.83 -12.24 -11.98
CA GLN A 98 -4.23 -12.04 -10.66
C GLN A 98 -4.22 -10.56 -10.26
N ARG A 99 -3.89 -9.67 -11.19
CA ARG A 99 -3.90 -8.22 -10.96
C ARG A 99 -5.29 -7.69 -10.64
N ALA A 100 -6.33 -8.28 -11.23
CA ALA A 100 -7.72 -7.90 -10.99
C ALA A 100 -8.27 -8.42 -9.65
N THR A 101 -7.75 -9.56 -9.17
CA THR A 101 -8.32 -10.28 -8.02
C THR A 101 -7.48 -10.11 -6.75
N ILE A 102 -6.16 -10.22 -6.89
CA ILE A 102 -5.19 -10.17 -5.79
C ILE A 102 -4.06 -9.19 -6.17
N PRO A 103 -4.36 -7.89 -6.31
CA PRO A 103 -3.34 -6.92 -6.69
C PRO A 103 -2.26 -6.80 -5.61
N PRO A 104 -1.00 -6.58 -6.02
CA PRO A 104 0.05 -6.23 -5.08
C PRO A 104 -0.25 -4.89 -4.41
N GLN A 105 0.08 -4.78 -3.14
CA GLN A 105 -0.06 -3.55 -2.37
C GLN A 105 1.30 -3.00 -1.95
N VAL A 106 2.10 -3.82 -1.29
CA VAL A 106 3.41 -3.43 -0.79
C VAL A 106 4.38 -4.58 -1.02
N GLY A 107 5.58 -4.26 -1.46
CA GLY A 107 6.63 -5.26 -1.67
C GLY A 107 7.96 -4.80 -1.12
N GLY A 108 8.65 -5.69 -0.40
CA GLY A 108 10.02 -5.48 0.06
C GLY A 108 11.02 -6.13 -0.88
N MET A 109 12.00 -5.38 -1.33
CA MET A 109 13.17 -5.91 -2.03
C MET A 109 14.40 -5.71 -1.16
N PHE A 110 14.94 -6.84 -0.69
CA PHE A 110 16.18 -6.81 0.10
C PHE A 110 17.31 -6.12 -0.68
N PRO A 111 18.15 -5.29 -0.05
CA PRO A 111 18.17 -5.07 1.42
C PRO A 111 17.32 -3.90 1.94
N ASN A 112 16.93 -2.93 1.12
CA ASN A 112 16.46 -1.65 1.62
C ASN A 112 15.47 -0.93 0.69
N ILE A 113 14.78 -1.66 -0.19
CA ILE A 113 13.80 -1.08 -1.10
C ILE A 113 12.41 -1.59 -0.74
N LEU A 114 11.43 -0.70 -0.75
CA LEU A 114 10.02 -1.01 -0.62
C LEU A 114 9.29 -0.42 -1.83
N ILE A 115 8.45 -1.23 -2.46
CA ILE A 115 7.55 -0.81 -3.53
C ILE A 115 6.15 -0.72 -2.96
N ALA A 116 5.48 0.39 -3.21
CA ALA A 116 4.11 0.62 -2.77
C ALA A 116 3.18 0.88 -3.96
N PHE A 117 2.07 0.12 -4.01
CA PHE A 117 0.96 0.28 -4.95
C PHE A 117 -0.29 0.59 -4.12
N ILE A 118 -0.47 1.83 -3.74
CA ILE A 118 -1.49 2.22 -2.77
C ILE A 118 -2.63 2.93 -3.49
N PHE A 119 -3.85 2.46 -3.25
CA PHE A 119 -5.06 3.25 -3.50
C PHE A 119 -5.24 4.22 -2.33
N ALA A 120 -5.40 5.48 -2.63
CA ALA A 120 -5.58 6.48 -1.58
C ALA A 120 -6.72 7.42 -1.94
N PRO A 121 -7.55 7.80 -0.96
CA PRO A 121 -8.58 8.80 -1.15
C PRO A 121 -7.92 10.17 -1.34
N ARG A 122 -8.58 11.02 -2.12
CA ARG A 122 -8.20 12.42 -2.31
C ARG A 122 -8.96 13.30 -1.35
N MET A 123 -8.37 14.43 -1.00
CA MET A 123 -9.01 15.44 -0.14
C MET A 123 -10.29 16.03 -0.75
N ASP A 124 -10.44 15.98 -2.07
CA ASP A 124 -11.63 16.44 -2.80
C ASP A 124 -12.74 15.39 -2.92
N GLY A 125 -12.62 14.25 -2.25
CA GLY A 125 -13.58 13.15 -2.26
C GLY A 125 -13.40 12.17 -3.42
N GLY A 126 -12.41 12.39 -4.31
CA GLY A 126 -12.04 11.44 -5.34
C GLY A 126 -11.10 10.35 -4.81
N SER A 127 -10.69 9.46 -5.68
CA SER A 127 -9.63 8.49 -5.41
C SER A 127 -8.47 8.66 -6.39
N SER A 128 -7.27 8.44 -5.91
CA SER A 128 -6.06 8.37 -6.72
C SER A 128 -5.22 7.20 -6.26
N GLY A 129 -4.31 6.76 -7.12
CA GLY A 129 -3.31 5.76 -6.73
C GLY A 129 -2.00 6.43 -6.34
N ALA A 130 -1.22 5.76 -5.54
CA ALA A 130 0.19 6.04 -5.38
C ALA A 130 1.00 4.83 -5.86
N LEU A 131 1.96 5.10 -6.73
CA LEU A 131 2.96 4.13 -7.15
C LEU A 131 4.31 4.69 -6.74
N ALA A 132 4.89 4.12 -5.71
CA ALA A 132 6.10 4.64 -5.12
C ALA A 132 7.16 3.54 -4.93
N LEU A 133 8.40 3.96 -4.98
CA LEU A 133 9.54 3.17 -4.57
C LEU A 133 10.25 3.94 -3.46
N HIS A 134 10.32 3.32 -2.30
CA HIS A 134 11.00 3.87 -1.13
C HIS A 134 12.36 3.19 -0.98
N THR A 135 13.38 3.96 -0.66
CA THR A 135 14.66 3.39 -0.29
C THR A 135 15.11 3.92 1.07
N TYR A 136 15.60 3.02 1.88
CA TYR A 136 16.12 3.30 3.22
C TYR A 136 17.64 3.27 3.16
N VAL A 137 18.25 4.45 3.13
CA VAL A 137 19.72 4.61 3.01
C VAL A 137 20.32 4.76 4.40
N PRO A 138 21.05 3.77 4.94
CA PRO A 138 21.68 3.89 6.26
C PRO A 138 22.68 5.05 6.29
N LYS A 139 22.58 5.90 7.31
CA LYS A 139 23.51 7.02 7.59
C LYS A 139 24.25 6.85 8.91
N GLY A 140 24.01 5.75 9.60
CA GLY A 140 24.59 5.44 10.89
C GLY A 140 23.77 4.37 11.60
N PRO A 141 24.19 3.95 12.81
CA PRO A 141 23.51 2.87 13.52
C PRO A 141 22.08 3.23 13.98
N ASP A 142 21.71 4.49 13.98
CA ASP A 142 20.42 5.01 14.42
C ASP A 142 19.83 6.06 13.48
N LYS A 143 20.36 6.14 12.27
CA LYS A 143 19.94 7.11 11.27
C LYS A 143 19.75 6.45 9.93
N VAL A 144 18.62 6.73 9.31
CA VAL A 144 18.31 6.37 7.95
C VAL A 144 17.84 7.59 7.18
N GLU A 145 18.23 7.70 5.93
CA GLU A 145 17.63 8.63 4.98
C GLU A 145 16.57 7.87 4.21
N PHE A 146 15.35 8.36 4.27
CA PHE A 146 14.23 7.83 3.54
C PHE A 146 14.04 8.63 2.25
N VAL A 147 14.15 7.95 1.11
CA VAL A 147 13.97 8.57 -0.20
C VAL A 147 12.77 7.95 -0.89
N ASN A 148 11.84 8.76 -1.30
CA ASN A 148 10.61 8.34 -1.96
C ASN A 148 10.62 8.76 -3.44
N PHE A 149 10.58 7.79 -4.34
CA PHE A 149 10.42 7.99 -5.78
C PHE A 149 8.97 7.71 -6.15
N ILE A 150 8.32 8.67 -6.79
CA ILE A 150 6.93 8.58 -7.21
C ILE A 150 6.90 8.28 -8.70
N PHE A 151 6.11 7.31 -9.10
CA PHE A 151 5.97 6.87 -10.48
C PHE A 151 4.54 7.04 -10.98
N ALA A 152 4.42 7.27 -12.26
CA ALA A 152 3.18 7.15 -13.01
C ALA A 152 3.48 6.53 -14.37
N GLU A 153 2.49 5.89 -14.98
CA GLU A 153 2.64 5.39 -16.34
C GLU A 153 3.01 6.56 -17.29
N LYS A 154 3.99 6.31 -18.17
CA LYS A 154 4.51 7.34 -19.07
C LYS A 154 3.43 7.99 -19.91
N ASP A 155 2.51 7.18 -20.41
CA ASP A 155 1.43 7.60 -21.31
C ASP A 155 0.14 8.01 -20.56
N ALA A 156 0.17 8.03 -19.22
CA ALA A 156 -0.95 8.52 -18.42
C ALA A 156 -1.19 10.02 -18.66
N PRO A 157 -2.44 10.47 -18.59
CA PRO A 157 -2.78 11.88 -18.69
C PRO A 157 -2.03 12.74 -17.66
N GLU A 158 -1.60 13.92 -18.04
CA GLU A 158 -0.84 14.83 -17.17
C GLU A 158 -1.59 15.20 -15.89
N GLN A 159 -2.93 15.28 -15.94
CA GLN A 159 -3.73 15.52 -14.76
C GLN A 159 -3.61 14.35 -13.77
N MET A 160 -3.66 13.11 -14.25
CA MET A 160 -3.48 11.91 -13.40
C MET A 160 -2.09 11.90 -12.75
N LYS A 161 -1.04 12.24 -13.49
CA LYS A 161 0.33 12.33 -12.94
C LYS A 161 0.41 13.37 -11.83
N ARG A 162 -0.20 14.54 -12.01
CA ARG A 162 -0.28 15.57 -10.97
C ARG A 162 -1.05 15.09 -9.74
N ASP A 163 -2.19 14.45 -9.95
CA ASP A 163 -3.02 13.92 -8.86
C ASP A 163 -2.28 12.84 -8.06
N MET A 164 -1.58 11.94 -8.75
CA MET A 164 -0.74 10.92 -8.11
C MET A 164 0.41 11.53 -7.32
N LEU A 165 1.08 12.54 -7.85
CA LEU A 165 2.15 13.26 -7.16
C LEU A 165 1.61 13.94 -5.89
N GLN A 166 0.51 14.69 -6.01
CA GLN A 166 -0.11 15.37 -4.88
C GLN A 166 -0.54 14.37 -3.81
N ASN A 167 -1.19 13.29 -4.21
CA ASN A 167 -1.62 12.25 -3.29
C ASN A 167 -0.45 11.56 -2.59
N SER A 168 0.63 11.29 -3.31
CA SER A 168 1.83 10.70 -2.73
C SER A 168 2.50 11.65 -1.72
N ILE A 169 2.52 12.95 -1.97
CA ILE A 169 3.03 13.95 -1.02
C ILE A 169 2.15 13.99 0.24
N GLN A 170 0.83 13.93 0.09
CA GLN A 170 -0.12 13.96 1.20
C GLN A 170 -0.10 12.68 2.04
N SER A 171 0.16 11.53 1.43
CA SER A 171 0.17 10.23 2.13
C SER A 171 1.54 9.85 2.66
N THR A 172 2.56 9.86 1.81
CA THR A 172 3.91 9.33 2.09
C THR A 172 5.01 10.40 2.02
N GLY A 173 4.66 11.68 1.97
CA GLY A 173 5.61 12.78 2.11
C GLY A 173 6.05 12.98 3.58
N THR A 174 7.04 13.83 3.80
CA THR A 174 7.60 14.12 5.14
C THR A 174 6.54 14.53 6.17
N SER A 175 5.48 15.18 5.73
CA SER A 175 4.31 15.55 6.54
C SER A 175 3.06 14.76 6.12
N GLY A 176 3.26 13.62 5.48
CA GLY A 176 2.17 12.78 5.01
C GLY A 176 1.49 12.01 6.14
N THR A 177 0.21 11.74 5.96
CA THR A 177 -0.63 11.12 7.01
C THR A 177 -0.22 9.69 7.36
N ILE A 178 0.46 8.97 6.45
CA ILE A 178 0.91 7.59 6.69
C ILE A 178 2.31 7.59 7.31
N GLU A 179 3.26 8.28 6.70
CA GLU A 179 4.67 8.23 7.12
C GLU A 179 4.94 8.86 8.49
N GLN A 180 4.09 9.78 8.95
CA GLN A 180 4.24 10.37 10.29
C GLN A 180 4.07 9.34 11.40
N ASP A 181 3.09 8.46 11.27
CA ASP A 181 2.84 7.41 12.26
C ASP A 181 4.03 6.45 12.33
N ASP A 182 4.57 6.05 11.19
CA ASP A 182 5.75 5.18 11.12
C ASP A 182 7.00 5.86 11.66
N ALA A 183 7.24 7.12 11.30
CA ALA A 183 8.41 7.87 11.72
C ALA A 183 8.48 8.08 13.24
N ASP A 184 7.34 8.19 13.92
CA ASP A 184 7.28 8.28 15.38
C ASP A 184 7.67 6.95 16.06
N VAL A 185 7.33 5.83 15.45
CA VAL A 185 7.57 4.50 16.03
C VAL A 185 9.03 4.05 15.85
N TRP A 186 9.66 4.37 14.73
CA TRP A 186 11.04 3.93 14.44
C TRP A 186 12.08 4.34 15.52
N PRO A 187 12.12 5.60 16.00
CA PRO A 187 13.01 5.98 17.09
C PRO A 187 12.71 5.25 18.42
N VAL A 188 11.44 4.93 18.68
CA VAL A 188 11.04 4.17 19.87
C VAL A 188 11.56 2.74 19.78
N ILE A 189 11.41 2.08 18.63
CA ILE A 189 11.96 0.74 18.38
C ILE A 189 13.47 0.73 18.60
N MET A 190 14.19 1.72 18.06
CA MET A 190 15.63 1.82 18.20
C MET A 190 16.07 2.04 19.67
N ARG A 191 15.35 2.86 20.41
CA ARG A 191 15.61 3.03 21.87
C ARG A 191 15.40 1.73 22.64
N ASN A 192 14.30 1.03 22.34
CA ASN A 192 13.99 -0.23 22.99
C ASN A 192 15.02 -1.33 22.65
N ALA A 193 15.47 -1.39 21.39
CA ALA A 193 16.49 -2.34 20.94
C ALA A 193 17.84 -2.15 21.65
N ARG A 194 18.15 -0.94 22.15
CA ARG A 194 19.36 -0.64 22.95
C ARG A 194 19.23 -1.01 24.42
N GLY A 195 18.03 -1.35 24.87
CA GLY A 195 17.75 -1.75 26.26
C GLY A 195 18.47 -3.03 26.66
N GLY A 196 18.82 -3.15 27.94
CA GLY A 196 19.52 -4.34 28.46
C GLY A 196 18.71 -5.63 28.29
N VAL A 197 17.39 -5.55 28.43
CA VAL A 197 16.48 -6.70 28.26
C VAL A 197 16.40 -7.15 26.81
N SER A 198 16.37 -6.22 25.87
CA SER A 198 16.24 -6.50 24.43
C SER A 198 17.37 -7.37 23.88
N LYS A 199 18.56 -7.27 24.46
CA LYS A 199 19.72 -8.11 24.10
C LYS A 199 19.52 -9.59 24.36
N HIS A 200 18.58 -9.94 25.24
CA HIS A 200 18.27 -11.31 25.62
C HIS A 200 16.96 -11.82 25.01
N MET A 201 16.26 -10.98 24.26
CA MET A 201 15.04 -11.38 23.58
C MET A 201 15.36 -12.06 22.25
N THR A 202 14.81 -13.22 22.03
CA THR A 202 14.83 -13.86 20.72
C THR A 202 13.68 -13.33 19.89
N LEU A 203 14.01 -12.58 18.85
CA LEU A 203 13.02 -12.13 17.86
C LEU A 203 12.83 -13.26 16.84
N LYS A 204 11.62 -13.81 16.82
CA LYS A 204 11.24 -14.86 15.85
C LYS A 204 10.47 -14.19 14.71
N TYR A 205 11.10 -14.11 13.57
CA TYR A 205 10.46 -13.73 12.31
C TYR A 205 10.17 -15.00 11.51
N LYS A 206 8.95 -15.16 11.06
CA LYS A 206 8.58 -16.19 10.09
C LYS A 206 8.13 -15.52 8.82
#